data_1ffc4c5ca988f760cc82b1c77987526c
#
_entry.id   1ffc4c5ca988f760cc82b1c77987526c
#
_cell.length_a   1.000
_cell.length_b   1.000
_cell.length_c   1.000
_cell.angle_alpha   90.00
_cell.angle_beta   90.00
_cell.angle_gamma   90.00
#
_symmetry.space_group_name_H-M   'P 1'
#
loop_
_entity.id
_entity.type
_entity.pdbx_description
1 polymer ?
#
loop_
_entity_poly.entity_id
_entity_poly.type
_entity_poly.pdbx_seq_one_letter_code
_entity_poly.pdbx_strand_id
1 'polypeptide(L)'
;SRSGQITNIVIGGNDSVELPAVEGRRGIGRLSGIRCVHTHPNGNPVLSGVDFSALKNNKFDAMVTIGVTAPDYTQSIISFGMIVGLDKEEQFICDEYGPFSLEEAEAINFLNVINTIERILDKQTSSSSLAVAAEKTILVGMDWGQIKGGWTAEDSLEELKQLADTAGAVVV
;
A
#
# COMPACT_ATOMS: atom_id res chain seq x y z
N SER A 1 5.54 -8.85 6.67
CA SER A 1 6.37 -8.24 5.62
C SER A 1 6.61 -9.19 4.44
N ARG A 2 7.16 -8.70 3.32
CA ARG A 2 7.53 -9.51 2.14
C ARG A 2 8.59 -10.56 2.43
N SER A 3 9.47 -10.30 3.39
CA SER A 3 10.50 -11.25 3.84
C SER A 3 9.97 -12.36 4.76
N GLY A 4 8.67 -12.38 5.04
CA GLY A 4 8.05 -13.31 5.99
C GLY A 4 8.18 -12.91 7.46
N GLN A 5 8.85 -11.79 7.76
CA GLN A 5 8.99 -11.32 9.14
C GLN A 5 7.65 -10.83 9.69
N ILE A 6 7.28 -11.29 10.87
CA ILE A 6 6.14 -10.74 11.63
C ILE A 6 6.58 -9.38 12.20
N THR A 7 5.83 -8.33 11.85
CA THR A 7 6.10 -6.96 12.31
C THR A 7 5.26 -6.59 13.52
N ASN A 8 4.00 -7.01 13.53
CA ASN A 8 3.05 -6.73 14.60
C ASN A 8 2.13 -7.92 14.84
N ILE A 9 1.71 -8.11 16.07
CA ILE A 9 0.65 -9.05 16.46
C ILE A 9 -0.36 -8.23 17.27
N VAL A 10 -1.62 -8.30 16.87
CA VAL A 10 -2.72 -7.58 17.52
C VAL A 10 -3.81 -8.57 17.87
N ILE A 11 -4.36 -8.43 19.07
CA ILE A 11 -5.53 -9.22 19.52
C ILE A 11 -6.70 -8.25 19.59
N GLY A 12 -7.75 -8.57 18.83
CA GLY A 12 -9.00 -7.80 18.79
C GLY A 12 -10.15 -8.50 19.49
N GLY A 13 -11.33 -7.88 19.38
CA GLY A 13 -12.60 -8.51 19.75
C GLY A 13 -13.11 -9.47 18.66
N ASN A 14 -14.36 -9.94 18.82
CA ASN A 14 -14.98 -10.83 17.84
C ASN A 14 -15.26 -10.13 16.49
N ASP A 15 -15.48 -8.83 16.51
CA ASP A 15 -15.98 -8.05 15.37
C ASP A 15 -15.05 -6.92 14.95
N SER A 16 -13.97 -6.66 15.69
CA SER A 16 -13.07 -5.55 15.39
C SER A 16 -11.67 -5.76 15.94
N VAL A 17 -10.71 -5.25 15.17
CA VAL A 17 -9.31 -5.14 15.56
C VAL A 17 -8.76 -3.79 15.12
N GLU A 18 -8.03 -3.14 16.00
CA GLU A 18 -7.36 -1.88 15.69
C GLU A 18 -6.04 -2.18 14.98
N LEU A 19 -5.98 -1.83 13.70
CA LEU A 19 -4.77 -2.07 12.91
C LEU A 19 -3.70 -1.03 13.25
N PRO A 20 -2.44 -1.44 13.44
CA PRO A 20 -1.35 -0.51 13.64
C PRO A 20 -1.14 0.36 12.38
N ALA A 21 -0.71 1.60 12.58
CA ALA A 21 -0.38 2.49 11.47
C ALA A 21 0.69 1.85 10.59
N VAL A 22 0.42 1.80 9.28
CA VAL A 22 1.36 1.31 8.29
C VAL A 22 1.98 2.52 7.59
N GLU A 23 3.31 2.64 7.65
CA GLU A 23 4.02 3.64 6.86
C GLU A 23 3.87 3.29 5.38
N GLY A 24 3.01 4.04 4.68
CA GLY A 24 2.76 3.85 3.26
C GLY A 24 4.00 4.18 2.43
N ARG A 25 4.33 3.33 1.46
CA ARG A 25 5.30 3.69 0.42
C ARG A 25 4.72 4.81 -0.44
N ARG A 26 5.55 5.76 -0.84
CA ARG A 26 5.12 6.87 -1.69
C ARG A 26 4.75 6.36 -3.09
N GLY A 27 3.69 6.94 -3.68
CA GLY A 27 3.18 6.63 -5.02
C GLY A 27 1.94 5.73 -5.02
N ILE A 28 1.07 5.93 -6.03
CA ILE A 28 -0.17 5.16 -6.19
C ILE A 28 0.15 3.71 -6.59
N GLY A 29 1.17 3.52 -7.44
CA GLY A 29 1.58 2.21 -7.95
C GLY A 29 2.35 1.34 -6.95
N ARG A 30 2.57 1.77 -5.71
CA ARG A 30 3.35 1.03 -4.72
C ARG A 30 2.48 0.50 -3.60
N LEU A 31 2.53 -0.82 -3.38
CA LEU A 31 1.93 -1.47 -2.22
C LEU A 31 2.79 -1.26 -0.97
N SER A 32 2.20 -1.45 0.21
CA SER A 32 2.85 -1.15 1.50
C SER A 32 4.03 -2.07 1.85
N GLY A 33 4.11 -3.25 1.26
CA GLY A 33 5.09 -4.27 1.63
C GLY A 33 4.65 -5.12 2.84
N ILE A 34 3.43 -4.92 3.32
CA ILE A 34 2.85 -5.62 4.46
C ILE A 34 1.71 -6.51 4.00
N ARG A 35 1.64 -7.72 4.55
CA ARG A 35 0.50 -8.61 4.46
C ARG A 35 -0.25 -8.57 5.79
N CYS A 36 -1.53 -8.28 5.76
CA CYS A 36 -2.40 -8.42 6.91
C CYS A 36 -2.95 -9.84 6.95
N VAL A 37 -2.76 -10.54 8.04
CA VAL A 37 -3.29 -11.89 8.25
C VAL A 37 -4.15 -11.86 9.50
N HIS A 38 -5.41 -12.26 9.39
CA HIS A 38 -6.32 -12.29 10.54
C HIS A 38 -7.21 -13.53 10.52
N THR A 39 -7.82 -13.82 11.65
CA THR A 39 -8.64 -15.00 11.83
C THR A 39 -10.12 -14.64 11.87
N HIS A 40 -10.94 -15.51 11.26
CA HIS A 40 -12.40 -15.50 11.41
C HIS A 40 -12.85 -16.66 12.31
N PRO A 41 -13.26 -16.37 13.56
CA PRO A 41 -13.59 -17.40 14.54
C PRO A 41 -14.83 -18.25 14.18
N ASN A 42 -15.64 -17.77 13.24
CA ASN A 42 -16.81 -18.48 12.72
C ASN A 42 -16.49 -19.55 11.65
N GLY A 43 -15.21 -19.74 11.34
CA GLY A 43 -14.75 -20.71 10.35
C GLY A 43 -14.91 -20.26 8.89
N ASN A 44 -15.53 -19.11 8.61
CA ASN A 44 -15.71 -18.62 7.24
C ASN A 44 -14.52 -17.77 6.79
N PRO A 45 -13.74 -18.18 5.77
CA PRO A 45 -12.56 -17.44 5.31
C PRO A 45 -12.90 -16.28 4.34
N VAL A 46 -14.16 -16.11 3.96
CA VAL A 46 -14.56 -15.08 2.99
C VAL A 46 -14.28 -13.68 3.54
N LEU A 47 -13.65 -12.84 2.71
CA LEU A 47 -13.36 -11.46 3.07
C LEU A 47 -14.64 -10.62 3.13
N SER A 48 -14.71 -9.76 4.14
CA SER A 48 -15.80 -8.79 4.31
C SER A 48 -15.52 -7.50 3.54
N GLY A 49 -16.54 -6.64 3.40
CA GLY A 49 -16.34 -5.29 2.85
C GLY A 49 -15.37 -4.43 3.68
N VAL A 50 -15.28 -4.69 4.99
CA VAL A 50 -14.32 -4.01 5.88
C VAL A 50 -12.89 -4.43 5.55
N ASP A 51 -12.66 -5.72 5.27
CA ASP A 51 -11.35 -6.25 4.90
C ASP A 51 -10.87 -5.65 3.58
N PHE A 52 -11.75 -5.57 2.58
CA PHE A 52 -11.43 -4.90 1.32
C PHE A 52 -11.17 -3.41 1.48
N SER A 53 -11.89 -2.74 2.36
CA SER A 53 -11.63 -1.32 2.67
C SER A 53 -10.28 -1.15 3.35
N ALA A 54 -9.94 -2.00 4.31
CA ALA A 54 -8.63 -2.00 4.97
C ALA A 54 -7.48 -2.31 3.99
N LEU A 55 -7.68 -3.29 3.09
CA LEU A 55 -6.73 -3.64 2.02
C LEU A 55 -6.40 -2.42 1.14
N LYS A 56 -7.44 -1.71 0.67
CA LYS A 56 -7.29 -0.53 -0.20
C LYS A 56 -6.64 0.65 0.54
N ASN A 57 -7.14 0.98 1.72
CA ASN A 57 -6.69 2.15 2.48
C ASN A 57 -5.24 2.04 2.92
N ASN A 58 -4.80 0.84 3.31
CA ASN A 58 -3.42 0.58 3.74
C ASN A 58 -2.52 0.08 2.60
N LYS A 59 -3.07 -0.11 1.39
CA LYS A 59 -2.38 -0.68 0.23
C LYS A 59 -1.62 -1.96 0.59
N PHE A 60 -2.23 -2.84 1.39
CA PHE A 60 -1.59 -4.08 1.77
C PHE A 60 -1.21 -4.91 0.54
N ASP A 61 -0.12 -5.64 0.63
CA ASP A 61 0.28 -6.60 -0.40
C ASP A 61 -0.75 -7.72 -0.55
N ALA A 62 -1.37 -8.10 0.55
CA ALA A 62 -2.53 -8.99 0.63
C ALA A 62 -3.26 -8.82 1.96
N MET A 63 -4.56 -9.06 1.95
CA MET A 63 -5.40 -9.26 3.12
C MET A 63 -5.74 -10.75 3.17
N VAL A 64 -5.29 -11.46 4.19
CA VAL A 64 -5.44 -12.91 4.33
C VAL A 64 -6.38 -13.20 5.48
N THR A 65 -7.42 -13.98 5.23
CA THR A 65 -8.37 -14.46 6.22
C THR A 65 -8.19 -15.95 6.46
N ILE A 66 -8.17 -16.35 7.71
CA ILE A 66 -8.11 -17.75 8.13
C ILE A 66 -9.42 -18.09 8.82
N GLY A 67 -10.24 -18.91 8.18
CA GLY A 67 -11.44 -19.48 8.79
C GLY A 67 -11.04 -20.55 9.81
N VAL A 68 -11.14 -20.22 11.08
CA VAL A 68 -10.67 -21.08 12.17
C VAL A 68 -11.80 -21.97 12.65
N THR A 69 -11.58 -23.29 12.64
CA THR A 69 -12.54 -24.28 13.12
C THR A 69 -11.99 -25.01 14.33
N ALA A 70 -12.66 -24.82 15.49
CA ALA A 70 -12.35 -25.58 16.70
C ALA A 70 -13.02 -26.96 16.63
N PRO A 71 -12.45 -28.01 17.26
CA PRO A 71 -11.21 -28.01 18.05
C PRO A 71 -9.96 -28.28 17.22
N ASP A 72 -10.09 -28.63 15.94
CA ASP A 72 -8.96 -29.01 15.10
C ASP A 72 -8.61 -27.86 14.14
N TYR A 73 -7.69 -26.99 14.57
CA TYR A 73 -7.22 -25.85 13.78
C TYR A 73 -6.42 -26.24 12.53
N THR A 74 -6.05 -27.51 12.36
CA THR A 74 -5.33 -27.97 11.18
C THR A 74 -6.22 -28.02 9.94
N GLN A 75 -7.54 -28.02 10.13
CA GLN A 75 -8.55 -27.97 9.06
C GLN A 75 -8.97 -26.53 8.71
N SER A 76 -8.24 -25.54 9.19
CA SER A 76 -8.51 -24.16 8.83
C SER A 76 -8.34 -23.95 7.33
N ILE A 77 -9.23 -23.14 6.77
CA ILE A 77 -9.24 -22.76 5.36
C ILE A 77 -8.87 -21.29 5.20
N ILE A 78 -8.22 -20.95 4.11
CA ILE A 78 -7.60 -19.64 3.89
C ILE A 78 -8.17 -19.02 2.62
N SER A 79 -8.57 -17.75 2.70
CA SER A 79 -8.79 -16.90 1.52
C SER A 79 -7.91 -15.68 1.62
N PHE A 80 -7.67 -15.02 0.49
CA PHE A 80 -6.95 -13.76 0.49
C PHE A 80 -7.46 -12.83 -0.60
N GLY A 81 -7.49 -11.53 -0.27
CA GLY A 81 -7.77 -10.44 -1.18
C GLY A 81 -6.49 -9.73 -1.60
N MET A 82 -6.43 -9.31 -2.85
CA MET A 82 -5.32 -8.52 -3.40
C MET A 82 -5.86 -7.38 -4.25
N ILE A 83 -5.11 -6.27 -4.28
CA ILE A 83 -5.30 -5.22 -5.27
C ILE A 83 -4.76 -5.75 -6.59
N VAL A 84 -5.57 -5.75 -7.66
CA VAL A 84 -5.19 -6.30 -8.95
C VAL A 84 -5.01 -5.24 -10.04
N GLY A 85 -5.43 -4.01 -9.78
CA GLY A 85 -5.33 -2.91 -10.74
C GLY A 85 -6.06 -1.66 -10.28
N LEU A 86 -6.18 -0.70 -11.20
CA LEU A 86 -6.98 0.52 -11.06
C LEU A 86 -8.09 0.52 -12.10
N ASP A 87 -9.24 1.07 -11.72
CA ASP A 87 -10.33 1.37 -12.65
C ASP A 87 -10.10 2.69 -13.39
N LYS A 88 -11.08 3.13 -14.19
CA LYS A 88 -11.02 4.37 -14.96
C LYS A 88 -11.01 5.64 -14.11
N GLU A 89 -11.42 5.53 -12.85
CA GLU A 89 -11.48 6.60 -11.86
C GLU A 89 -10.29 6.53 -10.88
N GLU A 90 -9.26 5.73 -11.24
CA GLU A 90 -8.05 5.49 -10.43
C GLU A 90 -8.34 4.86 -9.06
N GLN A 91 -9.48 4.17 -8.91
CA GLN A 91 -9.80 3.44 -7.70
C GLN A 91 -9.24 2.01 -7.77
N PHE A 92 -8.78 1.49 -6.63
CA PHE A 92 -8.26 0.12 -6.57
C PHE A 92 -9.34 -0.93 -6.85
N ILE A 93 -9.07 -1.78 -7.82
CA ILE A 93 -9.82 -3.02 -8.08
C ILE A 93 -9.20 -4.12 -7.21
N CYS A 94 -10.03 -4.88 -6.52
CA CYS A 94 -9.59 -5.98 -5.68
C CYS A 94 -10.30 -7.27 -6.10
N ASP A 95 -9.54 -8.38 -6.04
CA ASP A 95 -10.07 -9.72 -6.23
C ASP A 95 -9.82 -10.57 -4.98
N GLU A 96 -10.69 -11.55 -4.76
CA GLU A 96 -10.58 -12.57 -3.73
C GLU A 96 -10.22 -13.93 -4.34
N TYR A 97 -9.35 -14.65 -3.66
CA TYR A 97 -8.86 -15.97 -4.06
C TYR A 97 -9.03 -16.98 -2.92
N GLY A 98 -9.40 -18.18 -3.26
CA GLY A 98 -9.64 -19.26 -2.30
C GLY A 98 -11.08 -19.79 -2.36
N PRO A 99 -11.54 -20.56 -1.40
CA PRO A 99 -10.76 -20.99 -0.21
C PRO A 99 -9.69 -22.02 -0.56
N PHE A 100 -8.58 -21.98 0.17
CA PHE A 100 -7.45 -22.89 0.06
C PHE A 100 -7.24 -23.65 1.36
N SER A 101 -6.71 -24.87 1.28
CA SER A 101 -6.07 -25.53 2.40
C SER A 101 -4.74 -24.84 2.75
N LEU A 102 -4.18 -25.14 3.92
CA LEU A 102 -2.88 -24.62 4.31
C LEU A 102 -1.78 -25.00 3.32
N GLU A 103 -1.78 -26.26 2.85
CA GLU A 103 -0.80 -26.77 1.88
C GLU A 103 -0.89 -26.03 0.53
N GLU A 104 -2.11 -25.82 0.05
CA GLU A 104 -2.33 -25.07 -1.20
C GLU A 104 -1.87 -23.60 -1.06
N ALA A 105 -2.15 -22.97 0.08
CA ALA A 105 -1.73 -21.59 0.35
C ALA A 105 -0.20 -21.48 0.46
N GLU A 106 0.49 -22.45 1.05
CA GLU A 106 1.96 -22.50 1.13
C GLU A 106 2.62 -22.62 -0.25
N ALA A 107 1.97 -23.28 -1.20
CA ALA A 107 2.49 -23.43 -2.56
C ALA A 107 2.43 -22.15 -3.39
N ILE A 108 1.69 -21.13 -2.94
CA ILE A 108 1.51 -19.87 -3.67
C ILE A 108 2.77 -19.00 -3.54
N ASN A 109 3.38 -18.65 -4.66
CA ASN A 109 4.49 -17.71 -4.68
C ASN A 109 3.97 -16.25 -4.63
N PHE A 110 3.57 -15.82 -3.43
CA PHE A 110 3.05 -14.46 -3.19
C PHE A 110 3.97 -13.36 -3.68
N LEU A 111 5.29 -13.52 -3.58
CA LEU A 111 6.23 -12.49 -4.00
C LEU A 111 6.17 -12.23 -5.51
N ASN A 112 6.06 -13.29 -6.31
CA ASN A 112 5.89 -13.16 -7.76
C ASN A 112 4.57 -12.50 -8.14
N VAL A 113 3.48 -12.85 -7.44
CA VAL A 113 2.17 -12.24 -7.65
C VAL A 113 2.22 -10.75 -7.33
N ILE A 114 2.75 -10.38 -6.16
CA ILE A 114 2.89 -8.98 -5.72
C ILE A 114 3.73 -8.17 -6.71
N ASN A 115 4.87 -8.70 -7.17
CA ASN A 115 5.72 -8.03 -8.15
C ASN A 115 5.02 -7.83 -9.50
N THR A 116 4.14 -8.76 -9.87
CA THR A 116 3.34 -8.64 -11.09
C THR A 116 2.28 -7.56 -10.95
N ILE A 117 1.60 -7.51 -9.81
CA ILE A 117 0.61 -6.48 -9.49
C ILE A 117 1.27 -5.09 -9.49
N GLU A 118 2.41 -4.91 -8.80
CA GLU A 118 3.11 -3.61 -8.80
C GLU A 118 3.49 -3.15 -10.20
N ARG A 119 3.90 -4.07 -11.10
CA ARG A 119 4.16 -3.74 -12.51
C ARG A 119 2.90 -3.31 -13.27
N ILE A 120 1.75 -3.90 -12.97
CA ILE A 120 0.46 -3.51 -13.57
C ILE A 120 0.09 -2.10 -13.09
N LEU A 121 0.16 -1.86 -11.78
CA LEU A 121 -0.13 -0.57 -11.18
C LEU A 121 0.80 0.53 -11.71
N ASP A 122 2.11 0.27 -11.78
CA ASP A 122 3.10 1.21 -12.34
C ASP A 122 2.78 1.55 -13.81
N LYS A 123 2.35 0.59 -14.62
CA LYS A 123 1.95 0.84 -16.02
C LYS A 123 0.68 1.68 -16.11
N GLN A 124 -0.34 1.38 -15.29
CA GLN A 124 -1.60 2.11 -15.29
C GLN A 124 -1.39 3.55 -14.84
N THR A 125 -0.61 3.79 -13.79
CA THR A 125 -0.29 5.13 -13.30
C THR A 125 0.62 5.90 -14.25
N SER A 126 1.58 5.23 -14.92
CA SER A 126 2.44 5.88 -15.92
C SER A 126 1.67 6.25 -17.18
N SER A 127 0.64 5.49 -17.56
CA SER A 127 -0.21 5.78 -18.72
C SER A 127 -1.12 6.97 -18.47
N SER A 128 -1.60 7.14 -17.24
CA SER A 128 -2.37 8.33 -16.85
C SER A 128 -1.46 9.56 -16.66
N SER A 129 -0.20 9.36 -16.25
CA SER A 129 0.76 10.46 -16.08
C SER A 129 1.27 11.08 -17.39
N LEU A 130 1.11 10.42 -18.54
CA LEU A 130 1.38 11.02 -19.85
C LEU A 130 0.41 12.16 -20.22
N ALA A 131 -0.65 12.35 -19.44
CA ALA A 131 -1.60 13.45 -19.56
C ALA A 131 -1.55 14.43 -18.36
N VAL A 132 -0.62 14.27 -17.42
CA VAL A 132 -0.51 15.16 -16.27
C VAL A 132 0.08 16.49 -16.74
N ALA A 133 -0.76 17.53 -16.75
CA ALA A 133 -0.26 18.92 -16.78
C ALA A 133 0.76 19.07 -15.65
N ALA A 134 1.94 19.62 -15.97
CA ALA A 134 3.03 19.79 -15.03
C ALA A 134 2.53 20.35 -13.69
N GLU A 135 2.92 19.72 -12.60
CA GLU A 135 2.41 20.03 -11.26
C GLU A 135 2.81 21.47 -10.88
N LYS A 136 1.82 22.32 -10.59
CA LYS A 136 2.07 23.71 -10.19
C LYS A 136 2.57 23.75 -8.76
N THR A 137 3.75 24.30 -8.56
CA THR A 137 4.44 24.32 -7.27
C THR A 137 4.70 25.75 -6.82
N ILE A 138 4.41 26.07 -5.57
CA ILE A 138 4.80 27.31 -4.91
C ILE A 138 6.00 27.03 -4.03
N LEU A 139 7.10 27.75 -4.25
CA LEU A 139 8.30 27.66 -3.42
C LEU A 139 8.20 28.64 -2.25
N VAL A 140 8.48 28.17 -1.05
CA VAL A 140 8.49 29.01 0.16
C VAL A 140 9.85 28.89 0.83
N GLY A 141 10.54 30.00 0.95
CA GLY A 141 11.79 30.14 1.69
C GLY A 141 11.59 30.93 2.97
N MET A 142 12.43 30.72 3.97
CA MET A 142 12.45 31.49 5.21
C MET A 142 13.79 32.20 5.33
N ASP A 143 13.76 33.51 5.53
CA ASP A 143 14.96 34.31 5.84
C ASP A 143 15.17 34.34 7.37
N TRP A 144 16.27 33.75 7.82
CA TRP A 144 16.70 33.73 9.23
C TRP A 144 17.64 34.89 9.59
N GLY A 145 17.82 35.87 8.68
CA GLY A 145 18.82 36.93 8.80
C GLY A 145 20.23 36.47 8.37
N GLN A 146 21.11 37.44 8.17
CA GLN A 146 22.45 37.20 7.66
C GLN A 146 23.33 36.38 8.62
N ILE A 147 23.53 35.11 8.33
CA ILE A 147 24.62 34.33 8.88
C ILE A 147 25.86 34.60 8.00
N LYS A 148 26.95 35.16 8.56
CA LYS A 148 28.18 35.43 7.81
C LYS A 148 28.66 34.17 7.08
N GLY A 149 28.60 34.18 5.73
CA GLY A 149 29.01 33.07 4.87
C GLY A 149 27.97 32.00 4.64
N GLY A 150 26.69 32.24 5.00
CA GLY A 150 25.56 31.35 4.71
C GLY A 150 24.86 31.71 3.40
N TRP A 151 24.06 30.78 2.90
CA TRP A 151 23.18 30.99 1.75
C TRP A 151 22.09 31.99 2.12
N THR A 152 21.72 32.86 1.17
CA THR A 152 20.58 33.73 1.32
C THR A 152 19.27 32.96 1.07
N ALA A 153 18.13 33.53 1.48
CA ALA A 153 16.82 32.95 1.15
C ALA A 153 16.60 32.90 -0.36
N GLU A 154 17.10 33.89 -1.09
CA GLU A 154 17.06 33.96 -2.54
C GLU A 154 17.86 32.84 -3.19
N ASP A 155 19.10 32.59 -2.73
CA ASP A 155 19.94 31.49 -3.22
C ASP A 155 19.26 30.15 -3.01
N SER A 156 18.65 29.93 -1.84
CA SER A 156 17.93 28.71 -1.49
C SER A 156 16.68 28.51 -2.35
N LEU A 157 15.95 29.58 -2.65
CA LEU A 157 14.77 29.52 -3.53
C LEU A 157 15.16 29.24 -4.99
N GLU A 158 16.28 29.80 -5.46
CA GLU A 158 16.76 29.52 -6.82
C GLU A 158 17.21 28.07 -6.98
N GLU A 159 17.88 27.48 -5.96
CA GLU A 159 18.19 26.05 -5.96
C GLU A 159 16.93 25.19 -5.92
N LEU A 160 15.98 25.51 -5.06
CA LEU A 160 14.69 24.82 -5.01
C LEU A 160 13.94 24.88 -6.34
N LYS A 161 14.03 25.99 -7.05
CA LYS A 161 13.44 26.15 -8.38
C LYS A 161 14.09 25.21 -9.40
N GLN A 162 15.43 25.12 -9.41
CA GLN A 162 16.14 24.19 -10.28
C GLN A 162 15.79 22.73 -9.98
N LEU A 163 15.63 22.39 -8.70
CA LEU A 163 15.21 21.05 -8.28
C LEU A 163 13.75 20.76 -8.71
N ALA A 164 12.85 21.72 -8.58
CA ALA A 164 11.46 21.61 -9.03
C ALA A 164 11.39 21.42 -10.55
N ASP A 165 12.13 22.22 -11.32
CA ASP A 165 12.22 22.10 -12.79
C ASP A 165 12.76 20.73 -13.21
N THR A 166 13.79 20.23 -12.52
CA THR A 166 14.37 18.89 -12.76
C THR A 166 13.36 17.78 -12.45
N ALA A 167 12.49 17.98 -11.46
CA ALA A 167 11.41 17.07 -11.11
C ALA A 167 10.19 17.17 -12.05
N GLY A 168 10.20 18.10 -13.03
CA GLY A 168 9.10 18.32 -13.98
C GLY A 168 7.94 19.15 -13.43
N ALA A 169 8.13 19.84 -12.30
CA ALA A 169 7.13 20.75 -11.74
C ALA A 169 7.23 22.15 -12.38
N VAL A 170 6.11 22.88 -12.40
CA VAL A 170 6.07 24.28 -12.86
C VAL A 170 5.93 25.18 -11.64
N VAL A 171 6.97 26.00 -11.40
CA VAL A 171 6.95 27.02 -10.34
C VAL A 171 6.05 28.19 -10.76
N VAL A 172 5.04 28.54 -9.94
CA VAL A 172 4.05 29.58 -10.17
C VAL A 172 4.11 30.68 -9.10
#